data_3318b5d014f087fbf4ba9281357974ec
#
_entry.id   3318b5d014f087fbf4ba9281357974ec
#
_cell.length_a   1.000
_cell.length_b   1.000
_cell.length_c   1.000
_cell.angle_alpha   90.00
_cell.angle_beta   90.00
_cell.angle_gamma   90.00
#
_symmetry.space_group_name_H-M   'P 1'
#
loop_
_entity.id
_entity.type
_entity.pdbx_description
1 polymer ?
#
loop_
_entity_poly.entity_id
_entity_poly.type
_entity_poly.pdbx_seq_one_letter_code
_entity_poly.pdbx_strand_id
1 'polypeptide(L)'
;DDKIIKWIDVGISYDSDIDLARKIMQEEVEAHPNFIDGRNDEQKEAGEPLVPVRVISFGDSSVNLRAWAWAEDPPKAFVLGTDLNESIKKRFDKEGIEIPFPYRTLVYKENKNNKEI
;
A
#
# COMPACT_ATOMS: atom_id res chain seq x y z
N ASP A 1 11.17 -0.67 25.81
CA ASP A 1 10.25 -0.12 24.84
C ASP A 1 10.11 -1.08 23.67
N ASP A 2 8.91 -1.64 23.51
CA ASP A 2 8.66 -2.71 22.53
C ASP A 2 8.05 -2.19 21.22
N LYS A 3 7.90 -0.88 21.08
CA LYS A 3 7.24 -0.36 19.89
C LYS A 3 8.03 -0.72 18.63
N ILE A 4 7.30 -1.02 17.58
CA ILE A 4 7.89 -1.40 16.31
C ILE A 4 7.14 -0.75 15.15
N ILE A 5 7.82 -0.70 14.00
CA ILE A 5 7.20 -0.24 12.76
C ILE A 5 6.68 -1.44 12.00
N LYS A 6 5.42 -1.37 11.60
CA LYS A 6 4.83 -2.35 10.69
C LYS A 6 4.81 -1.76 9.29
N TRP A 7 5.30 -2.50 8.32
CA TRP A 7 5.21 -2.14 6.91
C TRP A 7 3.90 -2.67 6.34
N ILE A 8 3.16 -1.79 5.68
CA ILE A 8 1.94 -2.19 4.98
C ILE A 8 2.20 -1.94 3.49
N ASP A 9 2.33 -3.02 2.74
CA ASP A 9 2.67 -2.95 1.32
C ASP A 9 1.44 -3.25 0.47
N VAL A 10 1.22 -2.40 -0.52
CA VAL A 10 0.15 -2.62 -1.50
C VAL A 10 0.67 -2.32 -2.89
N GLY A 11 0.10 -3.00 -3.88
CA GLY A 11 0.35 -2.71 -5.29
C GLY A 11 -0.91 -2.16 -5.92
N ILE A 12 -0.79 -1.07 -6.66
CA ILE A 12 -1.92 -0.49 -7.37
C ILE A 12 -1.62 -0.47 -8.87
N SER A 13 -2.67 -0.40 -9.68
CA SER A 13 -2.49 -0.36 -11.13
C SER A 13 -1.76 0.91 -11.56
N TYR A 14 -1.10 0.85 -12.71
CA TYR A 14 -0.38 2.01 -13.25
C TYR A 14 -1.29 3.18 -13.56
N ASP A 15 -2.59 2.91 -13.77
CA ASP A 15 -3.57 3.94 -14.06
C ASP A 15 -4.20 4.54 -12.80
N SER A 16 -3.88 4.00 -11.63
CA SER A 16 -4.47 4.47 -10.38
C SER A 16 -3.83 5.77 -9.90
N ASP A 17 -4.63 6.56 -9.19
CA ASP A 17 -4.18 7.81 -8.58
C ASP A 17 -3.36 7.49 -7.33
N ILE A 18 -2.05 7.74 -7.41
CA ILE A 18 -1.14 7.49 -6.29
C ILE A 18 -1.51 8.32 -5.07
N ASP A 19 -1.86 9.59 -5.28
CA ASP A 19 -2.18 10.47 -4.14
C ASP A 19 -3.44 10.03 -3.42
N LEU A 20 -4.44 9.57 -4.15
CA LEU A 20 -5.64 9.02 -3.53
C LEU A 20 -5.32 7.74 -2.76
N ALA A 21 -4.53 6.84 -3.35
CA ALA A 21 -4.14 5.62 -2.68
C ALA A 21 -3.37 5.92 -1.38
N ARG A 22 -2.45 6.87 -1.44
CA ARG A 22 -1.70 7.31 -0.26
C ARG A 22 -2.63 7.83 0.84
N LYS A 23 -3.56 8.68 0.46
CA LYS A 23 -4.50 9.26 1.41
C LYS A 23 -5.34 8.18 2.09
N ILE A 24 -5.83 7.22 1.31
CA ILE A 24 -6.61 6.11 1.85
C ILE A 24 -5.78 5.31 2.85
N MET A 25 -4.55 4.97 2.47
CA MET A 25 -3.67 4.22 3.36
C MET A 25 -3.42 4.96 4.66
N GLN A 26 -3.15 6.25 4.59
CA GLN A 26 -2.92 7.08 5.77
C GLN A 26 -4.14 7.12 6.67
N GLU A 27 -5.31 7.33 6.10
CA GLU A 27 -6.57 7.39 6.87
C GLU A 27 -6.88 6.07 7.56
N GLU A 28 -6.70 4.96 6.86
CA GLU A 28 -6.97 3.64 7.44
C GLU A 28 -6.00 3.32 8.57
N VAL A 29 -4.73 3.64 8.40
CA VAL A 29 -3.75 3.43 9.47
C VAL A 29 -4.10 4.26 10.70
N GLU A 30 -4.38 5.55 10.49
CA GLU A 30 -4.66 6.46 11.60
C GLU A 30 -5.94 6.10 12.35
N ALA A 31 -6.88 5.46 11.67
CA ALA A 31 -8.13 5.05 12.29
C ALA A 31 -8.02 3.75 13.10
N HIS A 32 -6.94 3.01 12.97
CA HIS A 32 -6.80 1.73 13.66
C HIS A 32 -6.39 1.93 15.12
N PRO A 33 -7.03 1.24 16.06
CA PRO A 33 -6.75 1.43 17.49
C PRO A 33 -5.35 1.01 17.93
N ASN A 34 -4.68 0.15 17.16
CA ASN A 34 -3.32 -0.29 17.50
C ASN A 34 -2.23 0.61 16.94
N PHE A 35 -2.60 1.58 16.11
CA PHE A 35 -1.63 2.54 15.60
C PHE A 35 -1.26 3.56 16.67
N ILE A 36 0.03 3.85 16.79
CA ILE A 36 0.51 4.91 17.69
C ILE A 36 1.39 5.89 16.89
N ASP A 37 1.44 7.11 17.37
CA ASP A 37 2.37 8.10 16.81
C ASP A 37 3.77 7.81 17.34
N GLY A 38 4.63 7.28 16.50
CA GLY A 38 5.98 6.91 16.87
C GLY A 38 7.01 8.01 16.66
N ARG A 39 6.60 9.20 16.20
CA ARG A 39 7.55 10.30 15.95
C ARG A 39 8.06 10.86 17.26
N ASN A 40 9.35 11.22 17.27
CA ASN A 40 9.90 12.00 18.37
C ASN A 40 9.59 13.49 18.16
N ASP A 41 9.95 14.32 19.15
CA ASP A 41 9.66 15.75 19.08
C ASP A 41 10.35 16.43 17.90
N GLU A 42 11.58 16.03 17.61
CA GLU A 42 12.32 16.58 16.49
C GLU A 42 11.64 16.28 15.15
N GLN A 43 11.17 15.07 15.00
CA GLN A 43 10.44 14.67 13.79
C GLN A 43 9.12 15.42 13.65
N LYS A 44 8.40 15.62 14.75
CA LYS A 44 7.17 16.40 14.72
C LYS A 44 7.43 17.85 14.33
N GLU A 45 8.47 18.45 14.87
CA GLU A 45 8.86 19.82 14.55
C GLU A 45 9.29 19.96 13.09
N ALA A 46 9.96 18.93 12.57
CA ALA A 46 10.37 18.91 11.17
C ALA A 46 9.21 18.72 10.20
N GLY A 47 8.01 18.45 10.69
CA GLY A 47 6.85 18.24 9.86
C GLY A 47 6.81 16.86 9.19
N GLU A 48 7.53 15.89 9.74
CA GLU A 48 7.48 14.55 9.19
C GLU A 48 6.07 13.97 9.29
N PRO A 49 5.60 13.26 8.27
CA PRO A 49 4.25 12.75 8.27
C PRO A 49 4.03 11.73 9.39
N LEU A 50 2.81 11.72 9.91
CA LEU A 50 2.40 10.76 10.94
C LEU A 50 2.50 9.33 10.41
N VAL A 51 2.05 9.12 9.17
CA VAL A 51 2.11 7.84 8.48
C VAL A 51 2.77 8.08 7.12
N PRO A 52 4.09 7.86 7.02
CA PRO A 52 4.75 7.95 5.71
C PRO A 52 4.21 6.88 4.78
N VAL A 53 3.89 7.27 3.54
CA VAL A 53 3.52 6.35 2.47
C VAL A 53 4.31 6.74 1.23
N ARG A 54 5.09 5.80 0.72
CA ARG A 54 5.98 6.07 -0.41
C ARG A 54 5.84 5.01 -1.48
N VAL A 55 6.08 5.40 -2.71
CA VAL A 55 6.28 4.45 -3.80
C VAL A 55 7.67 3.85 -3.63
N ILE A 56 7.74 2.55 -3.43
CA ILE A 56 9.01 1.89 -3.17
C ILE A 56 9.58 1.19 -4.39
N SER A 57 8.74 0.83 -5.36
CA SER A 57 9.20 0.14 -6.56
C SER A 57 8.10 0.09 -7.60
N PHE A 58 8.48 -0.32 -8.80
CA PHE A 58 7.54 -0.59 -9.89
C PHE A 58 7.61 -2.08 -10.20
N GLY A 59 6.46 -2.74 -10.14
CA GLY A 59 6.36 -4.14 -10.53
C GLY A 59 5.95 -4.28 -11.99
N ASP A 60 5.84 -5.50 -12.46
CA ASP A 60 5.43 -5.76 -13.84
C ASP A 60 4.03 -5.24 -14.14
N SER A 61 3.16 -5.28 -13.16
CA SER A 61 1.76 -4.86 -13.33
C SER A 61 1.32 -3.84 -12.28
N SER A 62 2.21 -3.39 -11.41
CA SER A 62 1.82 -2.56 -10.28
C SER A 62 2.83 -1.50 -9.92
N VAL A 63 2.32 -0.41 -9.37
CA VAL A 63 3.11 0.59 -8.64
C VAL A 63 3.00 0.19 -7.17
N ASN A 64 4.14 -0.06 -6.53
CA ASN A 64 4.16 -0.61 -5.18
C ASN A 64 4.37 0.49 -4.15
N LEU A 65 3.44 0.58 -3.21
CA LEU A 65 3.49 1.57 -2.13
C LEU A 65 3.69 0.86 -0.80
N ARG A 66 4.36 1.56 0.10
CA ARG A 66 4.54 1.10 1.48
C ARG A 66 4.14 2.20 2.43
N ALA A 67 3.38 1.80 3.46
CA ALA A 67 3.12 2.65 4.61
C ALA A 67 3.93 2.15 5.78
N TRP A 68 4.46 3.08 6.57
CA TRP A 68 5.18 2.78 7.81
C TRP A 68 4.28 3.16 8.97
N ALA A 69 3.89 2.16 9.75
CA ALA A 69 2.94 2.37 10.84
C ALA A 69 3.51 1.84 12.15
N TRP A 70 3.62 2.72 13.14
CA TRP A 70 4.08 2.31 14.46
C TRP A 70 2.99 1.58 15.23
N ALA A 71 3.38 0.55 15.95
CA ALA A 71 2.53 -0.13 16.92
C ALA A 71 3.28 -0.30 18.23
N GLU A 72 2.54 -0.49 19.30
CA GLU A 72 3.09 -0.54 20.65
C GLU A 72 3.99 -1.75 20.89
N ASP A 73 3.66 -2.88 20.28
CA ASP A 73 4.39 -4.14 20.42
C ASP A 73 4.14 -5.05 19.23
N PRO A 74 4.92 -6.14 19.10
CA PRO A 74 4.76 -7.06 17.97
C PRO A 74 3.36 -7.68 17.81
N PRO A 75 2.69 -8.16 18.87
CA PRO A 75 1.33 -8.69 18.69
C PRO A 75 0.35 -7.67 18.13
N LYS A 76 0.42 -6.43 18.62
CA LYS A 76 -0.45 -5.37 18.11
C LYS A 76 -0.08 -4.98 16.68
N ALA A 77 1.20 -5.03 16.34
CA ALA A 77 1.64 -4.78 14.97
C ALA A 77 1.10 -5.84 14.00
N PHE A 78 1.05 -7.10 14.42
CA PHE A 78 0.50 -8.16 13.59
C PHE A 78 -0.98 -7.91 13.28
N VAL A 79 -1.77 -7.60 14.30
CA VAL A 79 -3.19 -7.31 14.14
C VAL A 79 -3.39 -6.07 13.27
N LEU A 80 -2.61 -5.03 13.52
CA LEU A 80 -2.64 -3.82 12.71
C LEU A 80 -2.43 -4.15 11.23
N GLY A 81 -1.39 -4.90 10.92
CA GLY A 81 -1.06 -5.23 9.53
C GLY A 81 -2.15 -6.06 8.85
N THR A 82 -2.67 -7.08 9.52
CA THR A 82 -3.69 -7.94 8.93
C THR A 82 -5.02 -7.19 8.76
N ASP A 83 -5.40 -6.39 9.72
CA ASP A 83 -6.62 -5.58 9.62
C ASP A 83 -6.52 -4.56 8.49
N LEU A 84 -5.36 -3.93 8.36
CA LEU A 84 -5.15 -2.93 7.31
C LEU A 84 -5.12 -3.52 5.92
N ASN A 85 -4.60 -4.73 5.76
CA ASN A 85 -4.68 -5.42 4.47
C ASN A 85 -6.13 -5.51 4.00
N GLU A 86 -7.04 -5.81 4.91
CA GLU A 86 -8.44 -5.91 4.59
C GLU A 86 -9.10 -4.55 4.40
N SER A 87 -8.91 -3.64 5.34
CA SER A 87 -9.59 -2.34 5.30
C SER A 87 -9.14 -1.49 4.12
N ILE A 88 -7.85 -1.52 3.79
CA ILE A 88 -7.33 -0.81 2.63
C ILE A 88 -7.91 -1.40 1.35
N LYS A 89 -7.93 -2.73 1.24
CA LYS A 89 -8.50 -3.39 0.07
C LYS A 89 -9.96 -2.98 -0.14
N LYS A 90 -10.75 -2.97 0.93
CA LYS A 90 -12.15 -2.56 0.84
C LYS A 90 -12.31 -1.10 0.41
N ARG A 91 -11.48 -0.21 0.96
CA ARG A 91 -11.50 1.20 0.58
C ARG A 91 -11.07 1.40 -0.87
N PHE A 92 -10.03 0.69 -1.30
CA PHE A 92 -9.59 0.77 -2.69
C PHE A 92 -10.70 0.36 -3.63
N ASP A 93 -11.37 -0.74 -3.35
CA ASP A 93 -12.49 -1.20 -4.19
C ASP A 93 -13.60 -0.15 -4.27
N LYS A 94 -13.92 0.44 -3.13
CA LYS A 94 -14.98 1.44 -3.06
C LYS A 94 -14.64 2.71 -3.82
N GLU A 95 -13.38 3.12 -3.80
CA GLU A 95 -12.95 4.39 -4.36
C GLU A 95 -12.28 4.28 -5.73
N GLY A 96 -12.31 3.08 -6.30
CA GLY A 96 -11.84 2.90 -7.68
C GLY A 96 -10.33 2.74 -7.83
N ILE A 97 -9.63 2.39 -6.77
CA ILE A 97 -8.22 2.04 -6.85
C ILE A 97 -8.12 0.55 -7.11
N GLU A 98 -7.52 0.19 -8.23
CA GLU A 98 -7.38 -1.21 -8.61
C GLU A 98 -6.10 -1.82 -8.05
N ILE A 99 -6.21 -2.99 -7.42
CA ILE A 99 -5.07 -3.83 -7.09
C ILE A 99 -4.98 -4.86 -8.21
N PRO A 100 -4.01 -4.74 -9.11
CA PRO A 100 -4.01 -5.55 -10.31
C PRO A 100 -3.60 -7.00 -10.03
N PHE A 101 -4.15 -7.89 -10.83
CA PHE A 101 -3.62 -9.23 -10.92
C PHE A 101 -2.30 -9.17 -11.70
N PRO A 102 -1.42 -10.17 -11.53
CA PRO A 102 -0.25 -10.25 -12.38
C PRO A 102 -0.70 -10.41 -13.83
N TYR A 103 -0.29 -9.46 -14.68
CA TYR A 103 -0.60 -9.52 -16.11
C TYR A 103 0.56 -10.13 -16.85
N ARG A 104 0.23 -10.96 -17.81
CA ARG A 104 1.20 -11.46 -18.74
C ARG A 104 0.81 -10.92 -20.11
N THR A 105 1.70 -10.16 -20.72
CA THR A 105 1.50 -9.71 -22.07
C THR A 105 1.85 -10.85 -23.01
N LEU A 106 0.85 -11.33 -23.74
CA LEU A 106 1.05 -12.35 -24.73
C LEU A 106 1.24 -11.66 -26.08
N VAL A 107 2.42 -11.84 -26.65
CA VAL A 107 2.72 -11.31 -27.97
C VAL A 107 2.56 -12.47 -28.94
N TYR A 108 1.49 -12.43 -29.71
CA TYR A 108 1.26 -13.42 -30.76
C TYR A 108 1.98 -12.98 -32.02
N LYS A 109 2.91 -13.80 -32.45
CA LYS A 109 3.58 -13.55 -33.72
C LYS A 109 2.63 -14.06 -34.80
N GLU A 110 2.12 -13.14 -35.60
CA GLU A 110 1.23 -13.53 -36.68
C GLU A 110 1.96 -14.38 -37.69
N ASN A 111 1.38 -15.54 -37.96
CA ASN A 111 1.86 -16.42 -38.99
C ASN A 111 1.05 -16.12 -40.23
N LYS A 112 1.70 -15.84 -41.33
CA LYS A 112 1.02 -15.51 -42.59
C LYS A 112 0.11 -16.64 -43.09
N ASN A 113 0.41 -17.86 -42.70
CA ASN A 113 -0.36 -19.01 -43.08
C ASN A 113 -1.43 -19.37 -42.08
N ASN A 114 -1.38 -18.78 -40.91
CA ASN A 114 -2.32 -19.03 -39.83
C ASN A 114 -2.52 -17.77 -39.05
N LYS A 115 -3.64 -17.14 -39.27
CA LYS A 115 -3.96 -15.88 -38.60
C LYS A 115 -4.75 -16.07 -37.33
N GLU A 116 -4.95 -17.28 -36.93
CA GLU A 116 -5.62 -17.61 -35.69
C GLU A 116 -4.63 -17.55 -34.56
N ILE A 117 -5.01 -16.91 -33.49
CA ILE A 117 -4.19 -16.78 -32.32
C ILE A 117 -5.00 -17.12 -31.08
#